data_b98a46b6b3fd85c882e45e910f9d6988
#
_entry.id   b98a46b6b3fd85c882e45e910f9d6988
#
_cell.length_a   1.000
_cell.length_b   1.000
_cell.length_c   1.000
_cell.angle_alpha   90.00
_cell.angle_beta   90.00
_cell.angle_gamma   90.00
#
_symmetry.space_group_name_H-M   'P 1'
#
loop_
_entity.id
_entity.type
_entity.pdbx_description
1 polymer ?
#
loop_
_entity_poly.entity_id
_entity_poly.type
_entity_poly.pdbx_seq_one_letter_code
_entity_poly.pdbx_strand_id
1 'polypeptide(L)'
;QNFPFRFGAKRYLLLAGGIGITALMEMANQVKRSGVDYEFHYVARSRQAMAYATDLTQIHGSKVHLYIDDEGSTFDVSKFMDLVTPDTEVYMCGPIRLMDEVRRTWAATDLDITNLRYETFGASGWFDPEEFLVRVPEKGTEVLVGRNQTIVEALEGAGLDVMSDCRKGECGLCEARIVRHTGTIDHRDVFYSEQQKTEGEKIACCVSRLISDGKPASIDVIL
;
A
#
# COMPACT_ATOMS: atom_id res chain seq x y z
N GLN A 1 -13.89 -1.00 -10.81
CA GLN A 1 -12.62 -1.68 -10.46
C GLN A 1 -11.47 -0.76 -10.88
N ASN A 2 -10.67 -0.27 -9.91
CA ASN A 2 -9.60 0.70 -10.19
C ASN A 2 -8.25 0.05 -10.52
N PHE A 3 -8.19 -1.29 -10.57
CA PHE A 3 -6.99 -2.06 -10.85
C PHE A 3 -7.25 -3.06 -12.00
N PRO A 4 -7.51 -2.55 -13.22
CA PRO A 4 -7.77 -3.42 -14.37
C PRO A 4 -6.48 -4.00 -14.91
N PHE A 5 -6.49 -5.29 -15.26
CA PHE A 5 -5.43 -5.90 -16.04
C PHE A 5 -5.48 -5.37 -17.48
N ARG A 6 -4.32 -5.00 -18.04
CA ARG A 6 -4.18 -4.53 -19.43
C ARG A 6 -3.35 -5.53 -20.22
N PHE A 7 -3.79 -5.84 -21.40
CA PHE A 7 -3.05 -6.65 -22.37
C PHE A 7 -2.18 -5.74 -23.26
N GLY A 8 -1.04 -6.27 -23.73
CA GLY A 8 -0.20 -5.58 -24.69
C GLY A 8 1.29 -5.55 -24.36
N ALA A 9 1.67 -5.79 -23.09
CA ALA A 9 3.08 -5.94 -22.74
C ALA A 9 3.67 -7.23 -23.29
N LYS A 10 4.97 -7.25 -23.52
CA LYS A 10 5.70 -8.45 -23.94
C LYS A 10 6.03 -9.38 -22.77
N ARG A 11 6.02 -8.84 -21.55
CA ARG A 11 6.26 -9.57 -20.31
C ARG A 11 5.48 -8.96 -19.15
N TYR A 12 5.07 -9.80 -18.21
CA TYR A 12 4.42 -9.36 -16.97
C TYR A 12 5.17 -9.88 -15.76
N LEU A 13 5.36 -9.01 -14.76
CA LEU A 13 5.79 -9.40 -13.42
C LEU A 13 4.65 -9.09 -12.43
N LEU A 14 4.23 -10.10 -11.70
CA LEU A 14 3.18 -9.99 -10.69
C LEU A 14 3.82 -10.11 -9.31
N LEU A 15 3.66 -9.11 -8.44
CA LEU A 15 4.25 -9.08 -7.10
C LEU A 15 3.15 -8.97 -6.05
N ALA A 16 2.92 -10.06 -5.33
CA ALA A 16 1.97 -10.13 -4.23
C ALA A 16 2.66 -10.11 -2.87
N GLY A 17 2.15 -9.33 -1.92
CA GLY A 17 2.53 -9.37 -0.52
C GLY A 17 1.36 -9.78 0.38
N GLY A 18 1.45 -10.90 1.10
CA GLY A 18 0.38 -11.36 1.99
C GLY A 18 -0.97 -11.46 1.29
N ILE A 19 -1.99 -10.77 1.83
CA ILE A 19 -3.36 -10.78 1.27
C ILE A 19 -3.46 -10.16 -0.13
N GLY A 20 -2.46 -9.40 -0.59
CA GLY A 20 -2.40 -8.84 -1.94
C GLY A 20 -2.47 -9.88 -3.06
N ILE A 21 -2.22 -11.16 -2.73
CA ILE A 21 -2.41 -12.29 -3.66
C ILE A 21 -3.81 -12.29 -4.29
N THR A 22 -4.84 -11.91 -3.54
CA THR A 22 -6.23 -11.94 -4.00
C THR A 22 -6.52 -11.00 -5.16
N ALA A 23 -5.79 -9.87 -5.26
CA ALA A 23 -5.90 -8.94 -6.37
C ALA A 23 -5.23 -9.46 -7.65
N LEU A 24 -4.22 -10.35 -7.53
CA LEU A 24 -3.36 -10.73 -8.63
C LEU A 24 -3.60 -12.15 -9.19
N MET A 25 -4.28 -13.03 -8.45
CA MET A 25 -4.50 -14.41 -8.87
C MET A 25 -5.18 -14.53 -10.24
N GLU A 26 -6.29 -13.80 -10.43
CA GLU A 26 -7.00 -13.87 -11.72
C GLU A 26 -6.20 -13.21 -12.85
N MET A 27 -5.42 -12.17 -12.56
CA MET A 27 -4.50 -11.59 -13.54
C MET A 27 -3.45 -12.63 -13.99
N ALA A 28 -2.88 -13.40 -13.06
CA ALA A 28 -1.95 -14.48 -13.38
C ALA A 28 -2.60 -15.54 -14.30
N ASN A 29 -3.86 -15.91 -14.02
CA ASN A 29 -4.60 -16.83 -14.88
C ASN A 29 -4.82 -16.26 -16.29
N GLN A 30 -5.11 -14.95 -16.39
CA GLN A 30 -5.30 -14.29 -17.67
C GLN A 30 -3.99 -14.24 -18.47
N VAL A 31 -2.87 -13.88 -17.85
CA VAL A 31 -1.55 -13.88 -18.51
C VAL A 31 -1.19 -15.28 -18.98
N LYS A 32 -1.38 -16.30 -18.13
CA LYS A 32 -1.13 -17.71 -18.51
C LYS A 32 -1.94 -18.11 -19.75
N ARG A 33 -3.23 -17.76 -19.79
CA ARG A 33 -4.09 -18.06 -20.97
C ARG A 33 -3.66 -17.32 -22.24
N SER A 34 -3.08 -16.12 -22.10
CA SER A 34 -2.60 -15.34 -23.24
C SER A 34 -1.30 -15.88 -23.87
N GLY A 35 -0.58 -16.74 -23.15
CA GLY A 35 0.70 -17.28 -23.59
C GLY A 35 1.87 -16.28 -23.53
N VAL A 36 1.66 -15.08 -22.99
CA VAL A 36 2.71 -14.06 -22.81
C VAL A 36 3.62 -14.50 -21.65
N ASP A 37 4.91 -14.16 -21.74
CA ASP A 37 5.85 -14.45 -20.66
C ASP A 37 5.52 -13.68 -19.38
N TYR A 38 5.65 -14.35 -18.23
CA TYR A 38 5.41 -13.76 -16.92
C TYR A 38 6.14 -14.51 -15.81
N GLU A 39 6.29 -13.80 -14.68
CA GLU A 39 6.67 -14.40 -13.40
C GLU A 39 5.73 -13.88 -12.31
N PHE A 40 5.51 -14.70 -11.30
CA PHE A 40 4.70 -14.37 -10.12
C PHE A 40 5.58 -14.47 -8.87
N HIS A 41 5.83 -13.34 -8.23
CA HIS A 41 6.60 -13.22 -6.99
C HIS A 41 5.63 -13.06 -5.82
N TYR A 42 5.69 -13.96 -4.84
CA TYR A 42 4.80 -13.93 -3.69
C TYR A 42 5.61 -13.88 -2.39
N VAL A 43 5.39 -12.80 -1.63
CA VAL A 43 6.12 -12.47 -0.40
C VAL A 43 5.21 -12.60 0.81
N ALA A 44 5.67 -13.27 1.87
CA ALA A 44 4.97 -13.31 3.15
C ALA A 44 5.95 -13.49 4.31
N ARG A 45 5.52 -13.12 5.53
CA ARG A 45 6.32 -13.31 6.75
C ARG A 45 6.50 -14.78 7.08
N SER A 46 5.46 -15.59 6.86
CA SER A 46 5.45 -17.03 7.17
C SER A 46 4.65 -17.80 6.12
N ARG A 47 4.89 -19.10 6.05
CA ARG A 47 4.14 -20.01 5.16
C ARG A 47 2.65 -20.05 5.49
N GLN A 48 2.29 -19.94 6.78
CA GLN A 48 0.89 -19.87 7.20
C GLN A 48 0.18 -18.60 6.72
N ALA A 49 0.93 -17.52 6.50
CA ALA A 49 0.39 -16.26 5.97
C ALA A 49 0.28 -16.25 4.42
N MET A 50 0.74 -17.31 3.75
CA MET A 50 0.66 -17.47 2.29
C MET A 50 -0.62 -18.16 1.85
N ALA A 51 -1.74 -17.43 1.87
CA ALA A 51 -2.98 -17.96 1.30
C ALA A 51 -2.80 -18.35 -0.18
N TYR A 52 -3.43 -19.44 -0.61
CA TYR A 52 -3.44 -19.93 -2.00
C TYR A 52 -2.06 -20.28 -2.60
N ALA A 53 -0.98 -20.36 -1.81
CA ALA A 53 0.36 -20.65 -2.34
C ALA A 53 0.43 -22.00 -3.04
N THR A 54 -0.25 -23.03 -2.51
CA THR A 54 -0.33 -24.35 -3.11
C THR A 54 -1.02 -24.32 -4.47
N ASP A 55 -2.20 -23.72 -4.55
CA ASP A 55 -2.98 -23.60 -5.78
C ASP A 55 -2.20 -22.81 -6.84
N LEU A 56 -1.60 -21.69 -6.43
CA LEU A 56 -0.78 -20.85 -7.29
C LEU A 56 0.38 -21.65 -7.90
N THR A 57 1.10 -22.42 -7.05
CA THR A 57 2.24 -23.23 -7.49
C THR A 57 1.79 -24.38 -8.38
N GLN A 58 0.67 -25.04 -8.09
CA GLN A 58 0.12 -26.10 -8.93
C GLN A 58 -0.30 -25.59 -10.31
N ILE A 59 -0.91 -24.40 -10.35
CA ILE A 59 -1.41 -23.82 -11.60
C ILE A 59 -0.27 -23.25 -12.46
N HIS A 60 0.68 -22.53 -11.86
CA HIS A 60 1.66 -21.73 -12.58
C HIS A 60 3.08 -22.34 -12.59
N GLY A 61 3.34 -23.37 -11.77
CA GLY A 61 4.58 -24.14 -11.75
C GLY A 61 5.83 -23.28 -11.50
N SER A 62 6.83 -23.43 -12.37
CA SER A 62 8.12 -22.73 -12.27
C SER A 62 8.04 -21.22 -12.48
N LYS A 63 6.89 -20.66 -12.85
CA LYS A 63 6.67 -19.22 -12.94
C LYS A 63 6.45 -18.55 -11.59
N VAL A 64 6.28 -19.35 -10.51
CA VAL A 64 6.01 -18.86 -9.16
C VAL A 64 7.28 -18.88 -8.31
N HIS A 65 7.59 -17.75 -7.73
CA HIS A 65 8.70 -17.55 -6.79
C HIS A 65 8.12 -17.17 -5.42
N LEU A 66 8.36 -18.02 -4.41
CA LEU A 66 7.89 -17.80 -3.04
C LEU A 66 9.03 -17.27 -2.19
N TYR A 67 8.75 -16.19 -1.45
CA TYR A 67 9.68 -15.57 -0.50
C TYR A 67 9.04 -15.58 0.88
N ILE A 68 9.70 -16.21 1.85
CA ILE A 68 9.17 -16.49 3.18
C ILE A 68 10.20 -16.07 4.21
N ASP A 69 9.93 -14.97 4.91
CA ASP A 69 10.93 -14.33 5.77
C ASP A 69 11.40 -15.24 6.91
N ASP A 70 10.48 -15.97 7.57
CA ASP A 70 10.82 -16.89 8.68
C ASP A 70 11.55 -18.19 8.24
N GLU A 71 11.58 -18.47 6.93
CA GLU A 71 12.37 -19.55 6.33
C GLU A 71 13.70 -19.04 5.74
N GLY A 72 14.01 -17.74 5.92
CA GLY A 72 15.25 -17.13 5.41
C GLY A 72 15.25 -16.84 3.90
N SER A 73 14.11 -16.98 3.23
CA SER A 73 13.94 -16.63 1.82
C SER A 73 13.34 -15.22 1.72
N THR A 74 14.19 -14.21 1.85
CA THR A 74 13.76 -12.81 1.80
C THR A 74 13.66 -12.29 0.37
N PHE A 75 12.67 -11.44 0.12
CA PHE A 75 12.50 -10.74 -1.15
C PHE A 75 13.49 -9.56 -1.24
N ASP A 76 14.16 -9.46 -2.37
CA ASP A 76 15.11 -8.40 -2.67
C ASP A 76 14.58 -7.56 -3.84
N VAL A 77 14.18 -6.33 -3.55
CA VAL A 77 13.61 -5.43 -4.54
C VAL A 77 14.60 -5.10 -5.66
N SER A 78 15.90 -4.97 -5.35
CA SER A 78 16.90 -4.67 -6.37
C SER A 78 17.00 -5.80 -7.40
N LYS A 79 17.04 -7.06 -6.94
CA LYS A 79 17.04 -8.23 -7.84
C LYS A 79 15.75 -8.36 -8.63
N PHE A 80 14.62 -8.01 -8.03
CA PHE A 80 13.34 -7.98 -8.75
C PHE A 80 13.35 -6.92 -9.84
N MET A 81 13.90 -5.74 -9.57
CA MET A 81 14.01 -4.66 -10.56
C MET A 81 14.96 -5.01 -11.71
N ASP A 82 15.98 -5.85 -11.50
CA ASP A 82 16.85 -6.34 -12.57
C ASP A 82 16.10 -7.18 -13.63
N LEU A 83 14.91 -7.70 -13.29
CA LEU A 83 14.04 -8.45 -14.21
C LEU A 83 13.18 -7.53 -15.09
N VAL A 84 13.07 -6.26 -14.73
CA VAL A 84 12.19 -5.28 -15.40
C VAL A 84 12.89 -4.69 -16.62
N THR A 85 12.23 -4.70 -17.74
CA THR A 85 12.67 -4.06 -18.98
C THR A 85 11.64 -3.03 -19.45
N PRO A 86 11.94 -2.16 -20.42
CA PRO A 86 10.95 -1.21 -20.96
C PRO A 86 9.68 -1.87 -21.53
N ASP A 87 9.75 -3.17 -21.90
CA ASP A 87 8.62 -3.95 -22.42
C ASP A 87 7.86 -4.74 -21.33
N THR A 88 8.23 -4.55 -20.06
CA THR A 88 7.64 -5.26 -18.91
C THR A 88 6.58 -4.38 -18.23
N GLU A 89 5.38 -4.90 -18.00
CA GLU A 89 4.42 -4.32 -17.04
C GLU A 89 4.49 -5.05 -15.71
N VAL A 90 4.56 -4.28 -14.62
CA VAL A 90 4.57 -4.79 -13.25
C VAL A 90 3.22 -4.49 -12.60
N TYR A 91 2.60 -5.53 -12.04
CA TYR A 91 1.40 -5.42 -11.22
C TYR A 91 1.73 -5.83 -9.80
N MET A 92 1.49 -4.97 -8.83
CA MET A 92 1.75 -5.28 -7.42
C MET A 92 0.58 -4.96 -6.51
N CYS A 93 0.42 -5.78 -5.48
CA CYS A 93 -0.49 -5.54 -4.38
C CYS A 93 0.08 -6.17 -3.11
N GLY A 94 0.17 -5.41 -2.04
CA GLY A 94 0.77 -5.89 -0.80
C GLY A 94 0.87 -4.82 0.28
N PRO A 95 1.65 -5.11 1.34
CA PRO A 95 1.89 -4.16 2.42
C PRO A 95 2.57 -2.88 1.90
N ILE A 96 2.21 -1.75 2.50
CA ILE A 96 2.71 -0.43 2.06
C ILE A 96 4.24 -0.37 2.05
N ARG A 97 4.92 -1.02 2.99
CA ARG A 97 6.40 -1.08 3.03
C ARG A 97 7.00 -1.67 1.76
N LEU A 98 6.46 -2.80 1.30
CA LEU A 98 6.89 -3.45 0.06
C LEU A 98 6.61 -2.55 -1.15
N MET A 99 5.43 -1.97 -1.18
CA MET A 99 5.01 -1.10 -2.28
C MET A 99 5.85 0.18 -2.36
N ASP A 100 6.12 0.83 -1.24
CA ASP A 100 6.94 2.03 -1.19
C ASP A 100 8.40 1.76 -1.60
N GLU A 101 8.95 0.61 -1.21
CA GLU A 101 10.29 0.21 -1.62
C GLU A 101 10.39 -0.01 -3.13
N VAL A 102 9.44 -0.73 -3.72
CA VAL A 102 9.37 -0.91 -5.19
C VAL A 102 9.19 0.43 -5.89
N ARG A 103 8.28 1.28 -5.43
CA ARG A 103 8.03 2.61 -6.03
C ARG A 103 9.25 3.52 -5.98
N ARG A 104 9.96 3.55 -4.84
CA ARG A 104 11.21 4.33 -4.70
C ARG A 104 12.31 3.82 -5.63
N THR A 105 12.49 2.50 -5.69
CA THR A 105 13.48 1.90 -6.59
C THR A 105 13.12 2.16 -8.06
N TRP A 106 11.83 2.05 -8.42
CA TRP A 106 11.36 2.37 -9.76
C TRP A 106 11.62 3.84 -10.14
N ALA A 107 11.32 4.77 -9.24
CA ALA A 107 11.53 6.21 -9.47
C ALA A 107 13.01 6.61 -9.66
N ALA A 108 13.94 5.74 -9.24
CA ALA A 108 15.37 5.92 -9.47
C ALA A 108 15.86 5.37 -10.82
N THR A 109 14.96 4.83 -11.65
CA THR A 109 15.24 4.30 -13.00
C THR A 109 14.64 5.21 -14.08
N ASP A 110 15.03 4.98 -15.34
CA ASP A 110 14.43 5.63 -16.51
C ASP A 110 13.20 4.87 -17.05
N LEU A 111 12.66 3.91 -16.31
CA LEU A 111 11.48 3.14 -16.71
C LEU A 111 10.22 4.00 -16.69
N ASP A 112 9.32 3.77 -17.65
CA ASP A 112 8.04 4.48 -17.70
C ASP A 112 7.18 4.10 -16.48
N ILE A 113 6.80 5.10 -15.68
CA ILE A 113 5.98 4.90 -14.49
C ILE A 113 4.61 4.29 -14.81
N THR A 114 4.11 4.43 -16.03
CA THR A 114 2.84 3.83 -16.45
C THR A 114 2.91 2.31 -16.56
N ASN A 115 4.11 1.73 -16.56
CA ASN A 115 4.32 0.28 -16.53
C ASN A 115 4.30 -0.32 -15.12
N LEU A 116 4.30 0.52 -14.08
CA LEU A 116 4.11 0.10 -12.69
C LEU A 116 2.67 0.35 -12.26
N ARG A 117 1.94 -0.72 -11.98
CA ARG A 117 0.54 -0.69 -11.56
C ARG A 117 0.38 -1.33 -10.20
N TYR A 118 -0.43 -0.74 -9.36
CA TYR A 118 -0.63 -1.26 -8.01
C TYR A 118 -2.02 -0.98 -7.47
N GLU A 119 -2.46 -1.81 -6.53
CA GLU A 119 -3.64 -1.60 -5.71
C GLU A 119 -3.26 -1.67 -4.24
N THR A 120 -3.84 -0.77 -3.44
CA THR A 120 -3.67 -0.75 -1.98
C THR A 120 -4.91 -1.31 -1.30
N PHE A 121 -4.71 -1.92 -0.13
CA PHE A 121 -5.83 -2.33 0.73
C PHE A 121 -5.99 -1.43 1.97
N GLY A 122 -5.20 -0.37 2.09
CA GLY A 122 -5.35 0.69 3.09
C GLY A 122 -5.06 0.32 4.55
N ALA A 123 -4.95 -0.97 4.86
CA ALA A 123 -4.86 -1.45 6.25
C ALA A 123 -3.43 -1.64 6.78
N SER A 124 -2.42 -1.66 5.92
CA SER A 124 -1.04 -1.87 6.32
C SER A 124 -0.30 -0.56 6.56
N GLY A 125 0.58 -0.54 7.56
CA GLY A 125 1.41 0.61 7.91
C GLY A 125 2.83 0.22 8.25
N TRP A 126 3.66 1.20 8.57
CA TRP A 126 5.02 1.01 9.02
C TRP A 126 5.08 0.56 10.48
N PHE A 127 4.04 0.90 11.26
CA PHE A 127 3.93 0.65 12.68
C PHE A 127 2.64 -0.06 13.04
N ASP A 128 2.62 -0.71 14.20
CA ASP A 128 1.39 -1.27 14.75
C ASP A 128 0.43 -0.13 15.12
N PRO A 129 -0.88 -0.28 14.86
CA PRO A 129 -1.83 0.78 15.13
C PRO A 129 -1.92 1.11 16.63
N GLU A 130 -1.83 2.39 16.96
CA GLU A 130 -2.07 2.93 18.28
C GLU A 130 -3.28 3.86 18.30
N GLU A 131 -3.83 4.14 19.47
CA GLU A 131 -4.84 5.17 19.65
C GLU A 131 -4.19 6.55 19.70
N PHE A 132 -4.83 7.54 19.10
CA PHE A 132 -4.36 8.92 19.10
C PHE A 132 -5.51 9.91 19.02
N LEU A 133 -5.27 11.16 19.43
CA LEU A 133 -6.26 12.23 19.39
C LEU A 133 -6.20 13.02 18.08
N VAL A 134 -7.36 13.27 17.49
CA VAL A 134 -7.51 14.21 16.38
C VAL A 134 -8.36 15.39 16.84
N ARG A 135 -7.89 16.60 16.54
CA ARG A 135 -8.60 17.85 16.79
C ARG A 135 -8.86 18.57 15.47
N VAL A 136 -10.05 19.14 15.36
CA VAL A 136 -10.43 20.08 14.31
C VAL A 136 -10.79 21.41 14.99
N PRO A 137 -9.80 22.28 15.26
CA PRO A 137 -9.99 23.47 16.10
C PRO A 137 -11.08 24.42 15.57
N GLU A 138 -11.18 24.56 14.25
CA GLU A 138 -12.20 25.41 13.60
C GLU A 138 -13.63 24.92 13.84
N LYS A 139 -13.81 23.64 14.14
CA LYS A 139 -15.10 23.01 14.45
C LYS A 139 -15.31 22.76 15.94
N GLY A 140 -14.31 23.07 16.79
CA GLY A 140 -14.33 22.78 18.20
C GLY A 140 -14.44 21.29 18.53
N THR A 141 -13.99 20.41 17.62
CA THR A 141 -14.14 18.96 17.74
C THR A 141 -12.81 18.31 18.13
N GLU A 142 -12.88 17.40 19.11
CA GLU A 142 -11.78 16.53 19.51
C GLU A 142 -12.31 15.10 19.59
N VAL A 143 -11.63 14.14 18.97
CA VAL A 143 -12.03 12.73 18.94
C VAL A 143 -10.82 11.83 19.16
N LEU A 144 -11.03 10.71 19.86
CA LEU A 144 -10.08 9.61 19.96
C LEU A 144 -10.25 8.68 18.76
N VAL A 145 -9.20 8.49 18.00
CA VAL A 145 -9.15 7.52 16.91
C VAL A 145 -8.67 6.18 17.46
N GLY A 146 -9.53 5.19 17.49
CA GLY A 146 -9.21 3.83 17.95
C GLY A 146 -8.25 3.09 17.02
N ARG A 147 -7.66 1.99 17.53
CA ARG A 147 -6.66 1.19 16.79
C ARG A 147 -7.16 0.68 15.43
N ASN A 148 -8.44 0.33 15.33
CA ASN A 148 -9.07 -0.21 14.13
C ASN A 148 -9.99 0.81 13.43
N GLN A 149 -9.79 2.10 13.69
CA GLN A 149 -10.62 3.18 13.17
C GLN A 149 -9.75 4.15 12.37
N THR A 150 -10.26 4.69 11.28
CA THR A 150 -9.60 5.76 10.52
C THR A 150 -9.96 7.13 11.10
N ILE A 151 -9.18 8.16 10.74
CA ILE A 151 -9.51 9.54 11.10
C ILE A 151 -10.86 9.94 10.49
N VAL A 152 -11.13 9.54 9.24
CA VAL A 152 -12.43 9.79 8.58
C VAL A 152 -13.57 9.22 9.41
N GLU A 153 -13.52 7.94 9.77
CA GLU A 153 -14.57 7.29 10.56
C GLU A 153 -14.76 7.90 11.95
N ALA A 154 -13.68 8.31 12.60
CA ALA A 154 -13.75 8.96 13.91
C ALA A 154 -14.43 10.33 13.82
N LEU A 155 -14.09 11.14 12.82
CA LEU A 155 -14.67 12.45 12.61
C LEU A 155 -16.12 12.38 12.13
N GLU A 156 -16.45 11.45 11.21
CA GLU A 156 -17.83 11.17 10.80
C GLU A 156 -18.68 10.73 12.01
N GLY A 157 -18.14 9.87 12.88
CA GLY A 157 -18.78 9.45 14.12
C GLY A 157 -19.04 10.61 15.12
N ALA A 158 -18.24 11.66 15.03
CA ALA A 158 -18.44 12.90 15.79
C ALA A 158 -19.34 13.94 15.09
N GLY A 159 -19.92 13.58 13.95
CA GLY A 159 -20.86 14.43 13.20
C GLY A 159 -20.22 15.43 12.25
N LEU A 160 -18.92 15.28 11.95
CA LEU A 160 -18.26 16.07 10.92
C LEU A 160 -18.37 15.38 9.56
N ASP A 161 -18.64 16.16 8.53
CA ASP A 161 -18.58 15.68 7.14
C ASP A 161 -17.13 15.79 6.65
N VAL A 162 -16.55 14.64 6.32
CA VAL A 162 -15.17 14.54 5.81
C VAL A 162 -15.22 14.07 4.36
N MET A 163 -14.75 14.92 3.45
CA MET A 163 -14.67 14.54 2.04
C MET A 163 -13.82 13.29 1.88
N SER A 164 -14.40 12.21 1.34
CA SER A 164 -13.67 10.96 1.11
C SER A 164 -14.33 10.16 -0.01
N ASP A 165 -13.53 9.35 -0.74
CA ASP A 165 -14.04 8.49 -1.82
C ASP A 165 -13.41 7.09 -1.74
N CYS A 166 -12.16 6.91 -2.20
CA CYS A 166 -11.54 5.59 -2.31
C CYS A 166 -11.36 4.86 -0.97
N ARG A 167 -11.18 5.59 0.12
CA ARG A 167 -10.86 5.10 1.49
C ARG A 167 -9.66 4.12 1.56
N LYS A 168 -8.75 4.22 0.59
CA LYS A 168 -7.57 3.36 0.44
C LYS A 168 -6.24 4.13 0.38
N GLY A 169 -6.27 5.47 0.49
CA GLY A 169 -5.07 6.30 0.38
C GLY A 169 -4.57 6.52 -1.05
N GLU A 170 -5.46 6.41 -2.06
CA GLU A 170 -5.09 6.51 -3.48
C GLU A 170 -5.52 7.82 -4.13
N CYS A 171 -6.69 8.39 -3.77
CA CYS A 171 -7.30 9.50 -4.52
C CYS A 171 -7.01 10.91 -3.96
N GLY A 172 -6.55 11.02 -2.72
CA GLY A 172 -6.25 12.30 -2.07
C GLY A 172 -7.46 13.10 -1.56
N LEU A 173 -8.71 12.68 -1.83
CA LEU A 173 -9.90 13.46 -1.45
C LEU A 173 -10.07 13.65 0.06
N CYS A 174 -9.54 12.73 0.87
CA CYS A 174 -9.58 12.82 2.33
C CYS A 174 -8.36 13.56 2.91
N GLU A 175 -7.71 14.39 2.10
CA GLU A 175 -6.58 15.21 2.55
C GLU A 175 -7.03 16.20 3.63
N ALA A 176 -6.27 16.28 4.72
CA ALA A 176 -6.38 17.35 5.71
C ALA A 176 -5.03 18.01 5.90
N ARG A 177 -5.04 19.35 6.12
CA ARG A 177 -3.84 20.10 6.41
C ARG A 177 -3.49 19.97 7.88
N ILE A 178 -2.24 19.64 8.17
CA ILE A 178 -1.71 19.52 9.53
C ILE A 178 -1.37 20.91 10.06
N VAL A 179 -1.88 21.25 11.23
CA VAL A 179 -1.54 22.48 11.96
C VAL A 179 -0.39 22.22 12.92
N ARG A 180 -0.49 21.13 13.66
CA ARG A 180 0.54 20.63 14.58
C ARG A 180 0.26 19.16 14.92
N HIS A 181 1.28 18.44 15.35
CA HIS A 181 1.13 17.08 15.86
C HIS A 181 2.17 16.78 16.93
N THR A 182 1.92 15.70 17.70
CA THR A 182 2.88 15.01 18.55
C THR A 182 2.94 13.55 18.13
N GLY A 183 4.10 12.93 18.23
CA GLY A 183 4.34 11.58 17.71
C GLY A 183 4.72 11.57 16.23
N THR A 184 4.89 10.39 15.69
CA THR A 184 5.30 10.15 14.31
C THR A 184 4.08 9.90 13.42
N ILE A 185 4.03 10.51 12.24
CA ILE A 185 3.00 10.24 11.25
C ILE A 185 3.37 8.95 10.50
N ASP A 186 2.50 7.96 10.57
CA ASP A 186 2.57 6.72 9.79
C ASP A 186 1.76 6.92 8.50
N HIS A 187 2.42 7.45 7.48
CA HIS A 187 1.82 7.60 6.16
C HIS A 187 1.57 6.24 5.53
N ARG A 188 0.29 5.92 5.26
CA ARG A 188 -0.17 4.66 4.69
C ARG A 188 -0.76 4.82 3.30
N ASP A 189 -0.70 6.03 2.78
CA ASP A 189 -1.16 6.39 1.44
C ASP A 189 -0.07 6.17 0.39
N VAL A 190 -0.51 6.03 -0.84
CA VAL A 190 0.33 6.04 -2.05
C VAL A 190 0.12 7.33 -2.86
N PHE A 191 -0.69 8.25 -2.34
CA PHE A 191 -1.04 9.49 -2.99
C PHE A 191 0.08 10.53 -2.92
N TYR A 192 0.65 10.73 -1.73
CA TYR A 192 1.73 11.69 -1.54
C TYR A 192 3.07 11.17 -2.04
N SER A 193 3.88 12.07 -2.59
CA SER A 193 5.30 11.82 -2.87
C SER A 193 6.08 11.71 -1.55
N GLU A 194 7.29 11.13 -1.60
CA GLU A 194 8.18 11.05 -0.44
C GLU A 194 8.55 12.43 0.11
N GLN A 195 8.68 13.44 -0.78
CA GLN A 195 8.93 14.82 -0.37
C GLN A 195 7.76 15.36 0.45
N GLN A 196 6.51 15.22 -0.03
CA GLN A 196 5.32 15.68 0.67
C GLN A 196 5.12 14.98 2.03
N LYS A 197 5.41 13.66 2.09
CA LYS A 197 5.41 12.92 3.36
C LYS A 197 6.45 13.46 4.34
N THR A 198 7.64 13.83 3.84
CA THR A 198 8.73 14.39 4.67
C THR A 198 8.42 15.80 5.13
N GLU A 199 7.78 16.62 4.31
CA GLU A 199 7.33 17.98 4.68
C GLU A 199 6.30 17.96 5.83
N GLY A 200 5.50 16.90 5.95
CA GLY A 200 4.59 16.67 7.07
C GLY A 200 3.46 17.71 7.18
N GLU A 201 3.10 18.37 6.08
CA GLU A 201 2.08 19.42 6.08
C GLU A 201 0.65 18.87 5.91
N LYS A 202 0.52 17.63 5.42
CA LYS A 202 -0.76 17.02 5.03
C LYS A 202 -0.84 15.57 5.46
N ILE A 203 -2.08 15.10 5.63
CA ILE A 203 -2.37 13.71 6.00
C ILE A 203 -3.56 13.17 5.21
N ALA A 204 -3.46 11.92 4.76
CA ALA A 204 -4.58 11.18 4.16
C ALA A 204 -5.41 10.54 5.28
N CYS A 205 -6.52 11.18 5.65
CA CYS A 205 -7.34 10.82 6.82
C CYS A 205 -7.95 9.41 6.75
N CYS A 206 -8.07 8.82 5.57
CA CYS A 206 -8.70 7.50 5.41
C CYS A 206 -7.76 6.33 5.73
N VAL A 207 -6.44 6.53 5.79
CA VAL A 207 -5.48 5.42 6.02
C VAL A 207 -4.34 5.78 6.98
N SER A 208 -3.85 7.02 6.96
CA SER A 208 -2.68 7.43 7.75
C SER A 208 -3.00 7.57 9.23
N ARG A 209 -2.01 7.36 10.09
CA ARG A 209 -2.16 7.32 11.55
C ARG A 209 -1.03 8.09 12.22
N LEU A 210 -1.16 8.25 13.53
CA LEU A 210 -0.07 8.70 14.37
C LEU A 210 0.36 7.60 15.33
N ILE A 211 1.65 7.59 15.62
CA ILE A 211 2.30 6.67 16.54
C ILE A 211 2.98 7.47 17.64
N SER A 212 2.85 6.99 18.86
CA SER A 212 3.46 7.56 20.06
C SER A 212 5.00 7.53 19.97
N ASP A 213 5.64 8.59 20.38
CA ASP A 213 7.10 8.70 20.58
C ASP A 213 7.48 8.73 22.07
N GLY A 214 6.67 8.08 22.91
CA GLY A 214 6.80 8.10 24.36
C GLY A 214 5.84 9.09 25.05
N LYS A 215 5.02 9.82 24.26
CA LYS A 215 3.91 10.67 24.73
C LYS A 215 2.66 10.36 23.91
N PRO A 216 1.46 10.56 24.46
CA PRO A 216 0.23 10.37 23.67
C PRO A 216 0.28 11.13 22.35
N ALA A 217 0.06 10.42 21.25
CA ALA A 217 0.06 11.01 19.93
C ALA A 217 -1.21 11.84 19.71
N SER A 218 -1.07 13.01 19.09
CA SER A 218 -2.20 13.86 18.73
C SER A 218 -1.90 14.68 17.48
N ILE A 219 -2.95 15.07 16.77
CA ILE A 219 -2.87 15.90 15.59
C ILE A 219 -4.02 16.93 15.55
N ASP A 220 -3.68 18.16 15.24
CA ASP A 220 -4.64 19.23 14.94
C ASP A 220 -4.68 19.40 13.42
N VAL A 221 -5.86 19.30 12.82
CA VAL A 221 -6.04 19.39 11.37
C VAL A 221 -7.08 20.43 10.97
N ILE A 222 -6.99 20.90 9.73
CA ILE A 222 -8.00 21.67 9.00
C ILE A 222 -8.50 20.77 7.87
N LEU A 223 -9.82 20.57 7.81
CA LEU A 223 -10.50 19.74 6.81
C LEU A 223 -10.75 20.51 5.51
#